data_2f5d3461965c842f0ec198e4c12ff7e4
#
_entry.id   2f5d3461965c842f0ec198e4c12ff7e4
#
_cell.length_a   1.000
_cell.length_b   1.000
_cell.length_c   1.000
_cell.angle_alpha   90.00
_cell.angle_beta   90.00
_cell.angle_gamma   90.00
#
_symmetry.space_group_name_H-M   'P 1'
#
loop_
_entity.id
_entity.type
_entity.pdbx_description
1 polymer ?
#
loop_
_entity_poly.entity_id
_entity_poly.type
_entity_poly.pdbx_seq_one_letter_code
_entity_poly.pdbx_strand_id
1 'polypeptide(L)'
;MKKYLRWICLALFFALCIGMVCFLQNFTKLNTSIQYLEWQTAYTVGADGTETELDYTVSPEVGDRFRLETVIPASSEYGNLVFETAGLNMTVSIDGKEVWQSETTVPENAVGQTQAIIPLPQDTECRLTV
;
A
#
# COMPACT_ATOMS: atom_id res chain seq x y z
N MET A 1 -35.74 -33.82 -30.73
CA MET A 1 -35.56 -32.44 -30.22
C MET A 1 -34.96 -32.37 -28.81
N LYS A 2 -35.45 -33.09 -27.78
CA LYS A 2 -34.95 -33.00 -26.40
C LYS A 2 -33.45 -33.34 -26.19
N LYS A 3 -32.89 -34.20 -27.03
CA LYS A 3 -31.49 -34.67 -26.91
C LYS A 3 -30.51 -33.57 -27.38
N TYR A 4 -30.82 -32.85 -28.44
CA TYR A 4 -30.00 -31.72 -28.92
C TYR A 4 -30.04 -30.51 -28.00
N LEU A 5 -31.18 -30.24 -27.37
CA LEU A 5 -31.35 -29.15 -26.42
C LEU A 5 -30.41 -29.33 -25.22
N ARG A 6 -30.23 -30.56 -24.73
CA ARG A 6 -29.28 -30.84 -23.61
C ARG A 6 -27.83 -30.53 -24.00
N TRP A 7 -27.42 -30.88 -25.21
CA TRP A 7 -26.07 -30.60 -25.70
C TRP A 7 -25.83 -29.14 -25.92
N ILE A 8 -26.81 -28.38 -26.37
CA ILE A 8 -26.74 -26.93 -26.53
C ILE A 8 -26.62 -26.27 -25.17
N CYS A 9 -27.41 -26.66 -24.18
CA CYS A 9 -27.31 -26.13 -22.83
C CYS A 9 -25.94 -26.42 -22.19
N LEU A 10 -25.40 -27.63 -22.41
CA LEU A 10 -24.07 -28.00 -21.91
C LEU A 10 -22.96 -27.16 -22.55
N ALA A 11 -23.02 -26.95 -23.87
CA ALA A 11 -22.06 -26.11 -24.59
C ALA A 11 -22.10 -24.66 -24.13
N LEU A 12 -23.30 -24.08 -23.91
CA LEU A 12 -23.46 -22.74 -23.38
C LEU A 12 -22.92 -22.62 -21.94
N PHE A 13 -23.15 -23.63 -21.12
CA PHE A 13 -22.60 -23.64 -19.76
C PHE A 13 -21.07 -23.62 -19.76
N PHE A 14 -20.43 -24.46 -20.58
CA PHE A 14 -18.98 -24.47 -20.72
C PHE A 14 -18.43 -23.15 -21.28
N ALA A 15 -19.09 -22.55 -22.27
CA ALA A 15 -18.71 -21.25 -22.80
C ALA A 15 -18.78 -20.14 -21.73
N LEU A 16 -19.81 -20.16 -20.89
CA LEU A 16 -19.96 -19.23 -19.75
C LEU A 16 -18.86 -19.43 -18.71
N CYS A 17 -18.54 -20.68 -18.36
CA CYS A 17 -17.46 -20.98 -17.43
C CYS A 17 -16.09 -20.49 -17.94
N ILE A 18 -15.79 -20.72 -19.22
CA ILE A 18 -14.54 -20.24 -19.85
C ILE A 18 -14.51 -18.71 -19.86
N GLY A 19 -15.62 -18.05 -20.22
CA GLY A 19 -15.72 -16.60 -20.19
C GLY A 19 -15.49 -16.02 -18.78
N MET A 20 -16.03 -16.67 -17.75
CA MET A 20 -15.83 -16.26 -16.36
C MET A 20 -14.38 -16.43 -15.91
N VAL A 21 -13.71 -17.52 -16.28
CA VAL A 21 -12.29 -17.75 -15.98
C VAL A 21 -11.42 -16.69 -16.67
N CYS A 22 -11.66 -16.41 -17.96
CA CYS A 22 -10.95 -15.36 -18.68
C CYS A 22 -11.17 -13.97 -18.06
N PHE A 23 -12.39 -13.67 -17.63
CA PHE A 23 -12.70 -12.41 -16.94
C PHE A 23 -11.95 -12.30 -15.62
N LEU A 24 -11.97 -13.35 -14.79
CA LEU A 24 -11.24 -13.38 -13.51
C LEU A 24 -9.73 -13.24 -13.72
N GLN A 25 -9.16 -13.90 -14.73
CA GLN A 25 -7.73 -13.77 -15.05
C GLN A 25 -7.35 -12.35 -15.48
N ASN A 26 -8.20 -11.68 -16.25
CA ASN A 26 -7.98 -10.27 -16.62
C ASN A 26 -8.14 -9.35 -15.42
N PHE A 27 -9.08 -9.64 -14.53
CA PHE A 27 -9.30 -8.87 -13.30
C PHE A 27 -8.13 -9.01 -12.32
N THR A 28 -7.56 -10.20 -12.19
CA THR A 28 -6.36 -10.43 -11.37
C THR A 28 -5.11 -9.77 -11.97
N LYS A 29 -4.99 -9.70 -13.29
CA LYS A 29 -3.89 -8.95 -13.95
C LYS A 29 -3.94 -7.45 -13.69
N LEU A 30 -5.11 -6.86 -13.56
CA LEU A 30 -5.28 -5.44 -13.18
C LEU A 30 -4.81 -5.17 -11.74
N ASN A 31 -4.85 -6.17 -10.87
CA ASN A 31 -4.38 -6.06 -9.47
C ASN A 31 -2.87 -6.34 -9.29
N THR A 32 -2.16 -6.80 -10.30
CA THR A 32 -0.70 -7.05 -10.23
C THR A 32 0.15 -5.80 -10.39
N SER A 33 -0.46 -4.63 -10.58
CA SER A 33 0.24 -3.35 -10.62
C SER A 33 0.50 -2.73 -9.24
N ILE A 34 0.12 -3.40 -8.15
CA ILE A 34 0.38 -2.96 -6.79
C ILE A 34 1.53 -3.79 -6.23
N GLN A 35 2.61 -3.13 -5.87
CA GLN A 35 3.71 -3.72 -5.11
C GLN A 35 3.68 -3.17 -3.69
N TYR A 36 3.73 -4.06 -2.71
CA TYR A 36 3.85 -3.65 -1.31
C TYR A 36 5.30 -3.24 -1.03
N LEU A 37 5.43 -2.14 -0.30
CA LEU A 37 6.72 -1.64 0.14
C LEU A 37 7.12 -2.35 1.43
N GLU A 38 8.35 -2.85 1.48
CA GLU A 38 8.94 -3.41 2.69
C GLU A 38 9.87 -2.37 3.33
N TRP A 39 9.73 -2.18 4.63
CA TRP A 39 10.58 -1.29 5.39
C TRP A 39 11.92 -1.97 5.68
N GLN A 40 13.02 -1.30 5.37
CA GLN A 40 14.36 -1.82 5.63
C GLN A 40 14.78 -1.59 7.08
N THR A 41 14.40 -0.43 7.63
CA THR A 41 14.69 -0.05 9.00
C THR A 41 13.50 0.62 9.65
N ALA A 42 13.30 0.35 10.93
CA ALA A 42 12.26 0.94 11.75
C ALA A 42 12.82 1.30 13.12
N TYR A 43 12.52 2.50 13.59
CA TYR A 43 13.00 3.03 14.87
C TYR A 43 11.84 3.57 15.69
N THR A 44 11.97 3.44 17.02
CA THR A 44 11.21 4.23 17.97
C THR A 44 12.00 5.50 18.26
N VAL A 45 11.34 6.64 18.23
CA VAL A 45 11.96 7.95 18.47
C VAL A 45 11.53 8.48 19.82
N GLY A 46 12.47 8.56 20.75
CA GLY A 46 12.24 9.11 22.09
C GLY A 46 11.92 10.61 22.08
N ALA A 47 11.44 11.12 23.22
CA ALA A 47 11.11 12.54 23.37
C ALA A 47 12.35 13.47 23.23
N ASP A 48 13.53 12.94 23.51
CA ASP A 48 14.84 13.59 23.39
C ASP A 48 15.44 13.47 21.97
N GLY A 49 14.72 12.79 21.06
CA GLY A 49 15.18 12.52 19.70
C GLY A 49 16.11 11.33 19.57
N THR A 50 16.31 10.54 20.62
CA THR A 50 17.08 9.28 20.53
C THR A 50 16.30 8.26 19.70
N GLU A 51 17.01 7.60 18.78
CA GLU A 51 16.45 6.54 17.94
C GLU A 51 16.89 5.18 18.47
N THR A 52 15.94 4.29 18.65
CA THR A 52 16.19 2.90 19.05
C THR A 52 15.50 1.99 18.04
N GLU A 53 16.18 0.94 17.62
CA GLU A 53 15.58 -0.03 16.69
C GLU A 53 14.25 -0.55 17.24
N LEU A 54 13.23 -0.59 16.38
CA LEU A 54 11.87 -0.95 16.79
C LEU A 54 11.81 -2.42 17.21
N ASP A 55 11.38 -2.65 18.44
CA ASP A 55 11.06 -3.99 18.93
C ASP A 55 9.60 -4.34 18.62
N TYR A 56 9.39 -5.18 17.62
CA TYR A 56 8.06 -5.63 17.21
C TYR A 56 7.33 -6.50 18.25
N THR A 57 7.98 -6.88 19.33
CA THR A 57 7.36 -7.64 20.43
C THR A 57 6.65 -6.74 21.42
N VAL A 58 6.94 -5.46 21.41
CA VAL A 58 6.33 -4.44 22.29
C VAL A 58 5.17 -3.77 21.55
N SER A 59 4.01 -3.76 22.19
CA SER A 59 2.86 -3.03 21.65
C SER A 59 3.08 -1.52 21.78
N PRO A 60 2.88 -0.73 20.70
CA PRO A 60 3.01 0.72 20.77
C PRO A 60 1.96 1.34 21.70
N GLU A 61 2.37 2.39 22.40
CA GLU A 61 1.50 3.19 23.26
C GLU A 61 1.08 4.49 22.56
N VAL A 62 0.02 5.13 23.08
CA VAL A 62 -0.42 6.42 22.57
C VAL A 62 0.63 7.49 22.82
N GLY A 63 1.09 8.14 21.76
CA GLY A 63 2.14 9.17 21.82
C GLY A 63 3.52 8.68 21.42
N ASP A 64 3.71 7.39 21.19
CA ASP A 64 4.94 6.86 20.62
C ASP A 64 5.18 7.44 19.21
N ARG A 65 6.45 7.70 18.93
CA ARG A 65 6.89 8.17 17.64
C ARG A 65 7.73 7.10 16.96
N PHE A 66 7.49 6.92 15.69
CA PHE A 66 8.19 5.94 14.87
C PHE A 66 8.82 6.61 13.66
N ARG A 67 9.94 6.06 13.23
CA ARG A 67 10.59 6.43 11.98
C ARG A 67 10.83 5.17 11.17
N LEU A 68 10.30 5.14 9.97
CA LEU A 68 10.42 4.03 9.04
C LEU A 68 11.22 4.49 7.83
N GLU A 69 12.18 3.69 7.41
CA GLU A 69 13.00 4.01 6.24
C GLU A 69 13.09 2.82 5.28
N THR A 70 13.09 3.15 4.00
CA THR A 70 13.37 2.19 2.95
C THR A 70 13.91 2.90 1.71
N VAL A 71 14.54 2.13 0.84
CA VAL A 71 15.01 2.59 -0.46
C VAL A 71 14.06 2.08 -1.53
N ILE A 72 13.54 2.99 -2.33
CA ILE A 72 12.71 2.67 -3.49
C ILE A 72 13.64 2.64 -4.70
N PRO A 73 13.79 1.49 -5.38
CA PRO A 73 14.63 1.39 -6.55
C PRO A 73 14.07 2.23 -7.71
N ALA A 74 14.96 2.69 -8.57
CA ALA A 74 14.56 3.34 -9.81
C ALA A 74 13.63 2.42 -10.62
N SER A 75 12.43 2.90 -10.90
CA SER A 75 11.46 2.14 -11.67
C SER A 75 10.55 3.08 -12.45
N SER A 76 10.45 2.85 -13.74
CA SER A 76 9.44 3.50 -14.58
C SER A 76 8.04 2.85 -14.45
N GLU A 77 7.95 1.72 -13.75
CA GLU A 77 6.71 0.94 -13.65
C GLU A 77 5.74 1.50 -12.62
N TYR A 78 6.26 2.12 -11.54
CA TYR A 78 5.46 2.66 -10.44
C TYR A 78 5.57 4.18 -10.39
N GLY A 79 4.46 4.86 -10.67
CA GLY A 79 4.42 6.33 -10.67
C GLY A 79 4.08 6.98 -9.34
N ASN A 80 3.44 6.24 -8.43
CA ASN A 80 2.93 6.78 -7.17
C ASN A 80 3.13 5.83 -6.01
N LEU A 81 3.41 6.41 -4.85
CA LEU A 81 3.39 5.77 -3.55
C LEU A 81 2.04 6.07 -2.89
N VAL A 82 1.39 5.06 -2.35
CA VAL A 82 0.10 5.20 -1.67
C VAL A 82 0.23 4.72 -0.24
N PHE A 83 -0.13 5.59 0.70
CA PHE A 83 -0.27 5.25 2.11
C PHE A 83 -1.74 5.33 2.53
N GLU A 84 -2.15 4.36 3.31
CA GLU A 84 -3.41 4.40 4.07
C GLU A 84 -3.08 4.32 5.56
N THR A 85 -3.48 5.32 6.32
CA THR A 85 -3.28 5.37 7.76
C THR A 85 -4.58 5.65 8.48
N ALA A 86 -4.72 5.10 9.67
CA ALA A 86 -5.84 5.38 10.56
C ALA A 86 -5.29 5.89 11.89
N GLY A 87 -5.72 7.09 12.29
CA GLY A 87 -5.41 7.66 13.60
C GLY A 87 -3.94 8.05 13.83
N LEU A 88 -3.14 8.19 12.76
CA LEU A 88 -1.73 8.56 12.86
C LEU A 88 -1.46 9.92 12.23
N ASN A 89 -0.65 10.73 12.91
CA ASN A 89 0.00 11.88 12.29
C ASN A 89 1.25 11.37 11.58
N MET A 90 1.35 11.64 10.29
CA MET A 90 2.41 11.10 9.45
C MET A 90 3.05 12.23 8.63
N THR A 91 4.36 12.19 8.55
CA THR A 91 5.16 13.03 7.65
C THR A 91 5.97 12.13 6.73
N VAL A 92 5.92 12.39 5.44
CA VAL A 92 6.64 11.61 4.44
C VAL A 92 7.70 12.47 3.79
N SER A 93 8.93 11.96 3.77
CA SER A 93 10.08 12.62 3.14
C SER A 93 10.71 11.70 2.09
N ILE A 94 11.12 12.29 0.96
CA ILE A 94 11.90 11.66 -0.09
C ILE A 94 13.24 12.36 -0.18
N ASP A 95 14.32 11.60 -0.04
CA ASP A 95 15.72 12.12 -0.04
C ASP A 95 15.92 13.25 0.97
N GLY A 96 15.29 13.14 2.15
CA GLY A 96 15.34 14.13 3.22
C GLY A 96 14.50 15.39 3.00
N LYS A 97 13.76 15.47 1.90
CA LYS A 97 12.82 16.56 1.64
C LYS A 97 11.40 16.11 1.97
N GLU A 98 10.72 16.86 2.85
CA GLU A 98 9.31 16.64 3.12
C GLU A 98 8.47 16.84 1.86
N VAL A 99 7.68 15.82 1.50
CA VAL A 99 6.83 15.81 0.31
C VAL A 99 5.36 15.74 0.66
N TRP A 100 5.03 15.26 1.86
CA TRP A 100 3.67 15.18 2.33
C TRP A 100 3.61 15.14 3.87
N GLN A 101 2.58 15.72 4.44
CA GLN A 101 2.27 15.69 5.86
C GLN A 101 0.75 15.56 6.04
N SER A 102 0.31 14.82 7.06
CA SER A 102 -1.11 14.77 7.42
C SER A 102 -1.60 16.15 7.84
N GLU A 103 -2.67 16.65 7.20
CA GLU A 103 -3.17 18.03 7.41
C GLU A 103 -3.84 18.23 8.78
N THR A 104 -4.20 17.17 9.49
CA THR A 104 -4.98 17.27 10.71
C THR A 104 -4.33 16.51 11.83
N THR A 105 -4.11 17.20 12.94
CA THR A 105 -3.98 16.54 14.24
C THR A 105 -5.27 15.76 14.46
N VAL A 106 -5.22 14.44 14.30
CA VAL A 106 -6.40 13.60 14.57
C VAL A 106 -6.71 13.77 16.05
N PRO A 107 -7.90 14.24 16.43
CA PRO A 107 -8.29 14.31 17.84
C PRO A 107 -8.17 12.91 18.46
N GLU A 108 -7.76 12.82 19.72
CA GLU A 108 -7.51 11.55 20.43
C GLU A 108 -8.64 10.50 20.32
N ASN A 109 -9.82 10.90 19.89
CA ASN A 109 -11.03 10.07 19.77
C ASN A 109 -11.53 9.90 18.33
N ALA A 110 -10.81 10.38 17.32
CA ALA A 110 -11.26 10.29 15.92
C ALA A 110 -10.54 9.16 15.19
N VAL A 111 -11.29 8.18 14.74
CA VAL A 111 -10.83 7.17 13.78
C VAL A 111 -10.98 7.76 12.38
N GLY A 112 -10.03 8.60 11.97
CA GLY A 112 -9.95 9.11 10.61
C GLY A 112 -9.04 8.20 9.76
N GLN A 113 -9.48 7.82 8.56
CA GLN A 113 -8.60 7.27 7.54
C GLN A 113 -8.05 8.42 6.71
N THR A 114 -6.73 8.45 6.56
CA THR A 114 -6.06 9.40 5.66
C THR A 114 -5.35 8.59 4.57
N GLN A 115 -5.59 8.98 3.33
CA GLN A 115 -4.91 8.42 2.17
C GLN A 115 -3.97 9.48 1.60
N ALA A 116 -2.69 9.15 1.50
CA ALA A 116 -1.69 9.95 0.82
C ALA A 116 -1.32 9.31 -0.51
N ILE A 117 -1.33 10.09 -1.58
CA ILE A 117 -0.85 9.69 -2.90
C ILE A 117 0.31 10.60 -3.26
N ILE A 118 1.51 10.04 -3.30
CA ILE A 118 2.76 10.80 -3.46
C ILE A 118 3.41 10.36 -4.77
N PRO A 119 3.63 11.27 -5.73
CA PRO A 119 4.34 10.94 -6.95
C PRO A 119 5.80 10.58 -6.64
N LEU A 120 6.27 9.46 -7.17
CA LEU A 120 7.65 9.04 -7.07
C LEU A 120 8.50 9.65 -8.17
N PRO A 121 9.78 10.00 -7.89
CA PRO A 121 10.72 10.33 -8.94
C PRO A 121 10.88 9.12 -9.86
N GLN A 122 10.73 9.35 -11.16
CA GLN A 122 10.93 8.32 -12.17
C GLN A 122 12.42 8.20 -12.48
N ASP A 123 12.85 6.98 -12.78
CA ASP A 123 14.21 6.66 -13.25
C ASP A 123 15.35 6.94 -12.25
N THR A 124 15.05 7.27 -11.01
CA THR A 124 16.04 7.46 -9.95
C THR A 124 15.66 6.69 -8.68
N GLU A 125 16.66 6.06 -8.08
CA GLU A 125 16.52 5.50 -6.73
C GLU A 125 16.30 6.64 -5.74
N CYS A 126 15.39 6.46 -4.78
CA CYS A 126 15.14 7.44 -3.74
C CYS A 126 15.00 6.79 -2.36
N ARG A 127 15.41 7.53 -1.33
CA ARG A 127 15.23 7.13 0.07
C ARG A 127 13.92 7.70 0.60
N LEU A 128 13.06 6.80 1.04
CA LEU A 128 11.79 7.14 1.69
C LEU A 128 11.98 7.11 3.21
N THR A 129 11.47 8.13 3.87
CA THR A 129 11.39 8.23 5.34
C THR A 129 9.97 8.64 5.74
N VAL A 130 9.39 7.93 6.69
CA VAL A 130 8.05 8.19 7.25
C VAL A 130 8.14 8.28 8.77
#